data_0c2f3f765de7cef3c7f326a75e2044fb
#
_entry.id   0c2f3f765de7cef3c7f326a75e2044fb
#
_cell.length_a   1.000
_cell.length_b   1.000
_cell.length_c   1.000
_cell.angle_alpha   90.00
_cell.angle_beta   90.00
_cell.angle_gamma   90.00
#
_symmetry.space_group_name_H-M   'P 1'
#
loop_
_entity.id
_entity.type
_entity.pdbx_description
1 polymer ?
#
loop_
_entity_poly.entity_id
_entity_poly.type
_entity_poly.pdbx_seq_one_letter_code
_entity_poly.pdbx_strand_id
1 'polypeptide(L)'
;DFYQQQTYRQVVKDFVLARCLAQVADKGSQFSTDAARTASAFIEWIPFDAENGTEKMDALIGKYKDHINGFHAERKPDVKGVTLNCLRLYHSDELNKLVPQLIIGNPDRTWIQDNPQ
;
A
#
# COMPACT_ATOMS: atom_id res chain seq x y z
N ASP A 1 -19.05 -2.42 1.55
CA ASP A 1 -17.87 -3.20 1.88
C ASP A 1 -16.96 -2.41 2.84
N PHE A 2 -15.99 -3.06 3.42
CA PHE A 2 -15.15 -2.47 4.48
C PHE A 2 -14.49 -1.16 4.05
N TYR A 3 -14.04 -1.03 2.80
CA TYR A 3 -13.36 0.17 2.32
C TYR A 3 -14.27 1.40 2.23
N GLN A 4 -15.57 1.24 2.31
CA GLN A 4 -16.52 2.37 2.36
C GLN A 4 -16.74 2.85 3.79
N GLN A 5 -16.48 2.01 4.78
CA GLN A 5 -16.75 2.26 6.19
C GLN A 5 -15.49 2.62 7.00
N GLN A 6 -14.33 2.28 6.49
CA GLN A 6 -13.07 2.61 7.14
C GLN A 6 -12.63 4.02 6.78
N THR A 7 -11.76 4.59 7.63
CA THR A 7 -11.18 5.91 7.33
C THR A 7 -10.37 5.86 6.05
N TYR A 8 -10.30 6.99 5.36
CA TYR A 8 -9.41 7.12 4.20
C TYR A 8 -7.97 6.76 4.56
N ARG A 9 -7.54 7.12 5.78
CA ARG A 9 -6.23 6.74 6.32
C ARG A 9 -6.00 5.23 6.21
N GLN A 10 -6.95 4.45 6.68
CA GLN A 10 -6.83 2.99 6.67
C GLN A 10 -6.88 2.43 5.24
N VAL A 11 -7.80 2.93 4.43
CA VAL A 11 -7.93 2.45 3.03
C VAL A 11 -6.67 2.78 2.22
N VAL A 12 -6.05 3.93 2.44
CA VAL A 12 -4.79 4.29 1.79
C VAL A 12 -3.67 3.36 2.22
N LYS A 13 -3.60 2.98 3.50
CA LYS A 13 -2.61 2.01 3.96
C LYS A 13 -2.80 0.66 3.28
N ASP A 14 -4.05 0.21 3.15
CA ASP A 14 -4.37 -1.03 2.44
C ASP A 14 -3.98 -0.94 0.96
N PHE A 15 -4.24 0.21 0.34
CA PHE A 15 -3.83 0.50 -1.04
C PHE A 15 -2.31 0.39 -1.21
N VAL A 16 -1.54 0.99 -0.30
CA VAL A 16 -0.07 0.95 -0.33
C VAL A 16 0.43 -0.49 -0.15
N LEU A 17 -0.18 -1.25 0.77
CA LEU A 17 0.16 -2.65 0.97
C LEU A 17 -0.07 -3.46 -0.32
N ALA A 18 -1.23 -3.34 -0.94
CA ALA A 18 -1.55 -4.05 -2.18
C ALA A 18 -0.58 -3.68 -3.30
N ARG A 19 -0.23 -2.39 -3.40
CA ARG A 19 0.73 -1.91 -4.41
C ARG A 19 2.14 -2.47 -4.16
N CYS A 20 2.57 -2.53 -2.90
CA CYS A 20 3.84 -3.15 -2.55
C CYS A 20 3.86 -4.63 -2.94
N LEU A 21 2.81 -5.37 -2.59
CA LEU A 21 2.71 -6.80 -2.93
C LEU A 21 2.75 -7.01 -4.45
N ALA A 22 2.08 -6.16 -5.21
CA ALA A 22 2.11 -6.25 -6.67
C ALA A 22 3.53 -6.07 -7.23
N GLN A 23 4.32 -5.20 -6.61
CA GLN A 23 5.68 -4.90 -7.08
C GLN A 23 6.71 -5.96 -6.67
N VAL A 24 6.51 -6.65 -5.56
CA VAL A 24 7.46 -7.67 -5.09
C VAL A 24 7.13 -9.08 -5.59
N ALA A 25 5.92 -9.31 -6.07
CA ALA A 25 5.53 -10.59 -6.65
C ALA A 25 6.27 -10.83 -7.97
N ASP A 26 6.38 -12.10 -8.35
CA ASP A 26 6.99 -12.45 -9.63
C ASP A 26 6.33 -11.69 -10.76
N LYS A 27 7.15 -11.04 -11.58
CA LYS A 27 6.67 -10.20 -12.68
C LYS A 27 5.81 -11.00 -13.63
N GLY A 28 4.62 -10.48 -13.92
CA GLY A 28 3.67 -11.14 -14.81
C GLY A 28 2.90 -12.29 -14.20
N SER A 29 3.08 -12.56 -12.90
CA SER A 29 2.34 -13.61 -12.20
C SER A 29 0.88 -13.21 -12.00
N GLN A 30 0.03 -14.22 -11.76
CA GLN A 30 -1.37 -13.98 -11.42
C GLN A 30 -1.48 -13.19 -10.11
N PHE A 31 -0.63 -13.48 -9.15
CA PHE A 31 -0.64 -12.75 -7.87
C PHE A 31 -0.30 -11.28 -8.06
N SER A 32 0.73 -10.97 -8.86
CA SER A 32 1.10 -9.59 -9.16
C SER A 32 -0.07 -8.82 -9.80
N THR A 33 -0.73 -9.44 -10.77
CA THR A 33 -1.88 -8.83 -11.44
C THR A 33 -3.05 -8.65 -10.48
N ASP A 34 -3.33 -9.66 -9.66
CA ASP A 34 -4.41 -9.60 -8.66
C ASP A 34 -4.18 -8.46 -7.67
N ALA A 35 -2.98 -8.38 -7.10
CA ALA A 35 -2.64 -7.33 -6.13
C ALA A 35 -2.71 -5.93 -6.77
N ALA A 36 -2.27 -5.79 -8.02
CA ALA A 36 -2.36 -4.52 -8.73
C ALA A 36 -3.81 -4.10 -8.98
N ARG A 37 -4.68 -5.04 -9.31
CA ARG A 37 -6.11 -4.76 -9.47
C ARG A 37 -6.78 -4.40 -8.16
N THR A 38 -6.39 -5.04 -7.07
CA THR A 38 -6.86 -4.68 -5.73
C THR A 38 -6.48 -3.24 -5.40
N ALA A 39 -5.22 -2.86 -5.63
CA ALA A 39 -4.78 -1.49 -5.43
C ALA A 39 -5.60 -0.49 -6.27
N SER A 40 -5.83 -0.81 -7.54
CA SER A 40 -6.63 0.05 -8.42
C SER A 40 -8.08 0.18 -7.95
N ALA A 41 -8.64 -0.88 -7.39
CA ALA A 41 -9.99 -0.83 -6.83
C ALA A 41 -10.07 0.11 -5.63
N PHE A 42 -9.09 0.05 -4.71
CA PHE A 42 -9.10 0.91 -3.53
C PHE A 42 -9.01 2.40 -3.89
N ILE A 43 -8.26 2.74 -4.92
CA ILE A 43 -8.05 4.15 -5.26
C ILE A 43 -9.34 4.87 -5.66
N GLU A 44 -10.35 4.13 -6.12
CA GLU A 44 -11.66 4.69 -6.45
C GLU A 44 -12.45 5.14 -5.21
N TRP A 45 -12.08 4.66 -4.02
CA TRP A 45 -12.79 4.89 -2.77
C TRP A 45 -12.08 5.86 -1.85
N ILE A 46 -11.02 6.52 -2.33
CA ILE A 46 -10.24 7.48 -1.55
C ILE A 46 -9.98 8.74 -2.39
N PRO A 47 -9.98 9.93 -1.77
CA PRO A 47 -9.58 11.16 -2.44
C PRO A 47 -8.06 11.24 -2.52
N PHE A 48 -7.45 10.35 -3.30
CA PHE A 48 -6.01 10.23 -3.42
C PHE A 48 -5.41 11.38 -4.22
N ASP A 49 -4.36 11.99 -3.68
CA ASP A 49 -3.63 13.06 -4.36
C ASP A 49 -2.58 12.46 -5.30
N ALA A 50 -3.02 12.07 -6.49
CA ALA A 50 -2.15 11.43 -7.47
C ALA A 50 -1.02 12.34 -7.94
N GLU A 51 -1.29 13.64 -8.04
CA GLU A 51 -0.32 14.62 -8.53
C GLU A 51 0.88 14.77 -7.58
N ASN A 52 0.59 14.87 -6.27
CA ASN A 52 1.64 15.12 -5.27
C ASN A 52 2.05 13.86 -4.52
N GLY A 53 1.24 12.81 -4.53
CA GLY A 53 1.41 11.64 -3.68
C GLY A 53 2.06 10.43 -4.34
N THR A 54 1.85 10.23 -5.64
CA THR A 54 2.29 9.01 -6.31
C THR A 54 3.81 8.79 -6.20
N GLU A 55 4.60 9.82 -6.48
CA GLU A 55 6.07 9.70 -6.40
C GLU A 55 6.54 9.45 -4.98
N LYS A 56 5.95 10.12 -3.99
CA LYS A 56 6.30 9.94 -2.58
C LYS A 56 5.98 8.52 -2.11
N MET A 57 4.83 8.02 -2.51
CA MET A 57 4.40 6.65 -2.20
C MET A 57 5.35 5.64 -2.83
N ASP A 58 5.64 5.77 -4.11
CA ASP A 58 6.51 4.82 -4.81
C ASP A 58 7.94 4.87 -4.29
N ALA A 59 8.43 6.03 -3.88
CA ALA A 59 9.74 6.17 -3.24
C ALA A 59 9.79 5.41 -1.92
N LEU A 60 8.74 5.52 -1.11
CA LEU A 60 8.67 4.80 0.17
C LEU A 60 8.56 3.29 -0.02
N ILE A 61 7.74 2.85 -0.97
CA ILE A 61 7.66 1.43 -1.32
C ILE A 61 9.04 0.93 -1.75
N GLY A 62 9.73 1.68 -2.61
CA GLY A 62 11.07 1.33 -3.09
C GLY A 62 12.09 1.18 -1.96
N LYS A 63 11.98 2.02 -0.94
CA LYS A 63 12.85 1.95 0.24
C LYS A 63 12.70 0.64 1.01
N TYR A 64 11.49 0.10 1.09
CA TYR A 64 11.20 -1.09 1.88
C TYR A 64 11.29 -2.40 1.10
N LYS A 65 10.82 -2.41 -0.16
CA LYS A 65 10.62 -3.65 -0.91
C LYS A 65 11.90 -4.44 -1.15
N ASP A 66 13.03 -3.76 -1.24
CA ASP A 66 14.32 -4.37 -1.57
C ASP A 66 15.18 -4.67 -0.33
N HIS A 67 14.62 -4.54 0.88
CA HIS A 67 15.35 -4.85 2.10
C HIS A 67 15.76 -6.32 2.12
N ILE A 68 17.01 -6.56 2.54
CA ILE A 68 17.56 -7.91 2.62
C ILE A 68 17.23 -8.51 3.98
N ASN A 69 16.59 -9.67 3.98
CA ASN A 69 16.24 -10.41 5.18
C ASN A 69 17.17 -11.61 5.32
N GLY A 70 18.20 -11.49 6.16
CA GLY A 70 19.19 -12.51 6.35
C GLY A 70 18.61 -13.88 6.68
N PHE A 71 17.60 -13.93 7.55
CA PHE A 71 16.95 -15.20 7.94
C PHE A 71 16.38 -15.94 6.73
N HIS A 72 15.69 -15.24 5.84
CA HIS A 72 15.13 -15.86 4.63
C HIS A 72 16.23 -16.31 3.67
N ALA A 73 17.23 -15.48 3.48
CA ALA A 73 18.34 -15.74 2.56
C ALA A 73 19.19 -16.95 3.01
N GLU A 74 19.40 -17.12 4.30
CA GLU A 74 20.17 -18.25 4.85
C GLU A 74 19.49 -19.58 4.61
N ARG A 75 18.17 -19.64 4.75
CA ARG A 75 17.41 -20.88 4.63
C ARG A 75 17.12 -21.25 3.19
N LYS A 76 16.76 -20.26 2.37
CA LYS A 76 16.47 -20.43 0.95
C LYS A 76 16.85 -19.14 0.23
N PRO A 77 17.96 -19.12 -0.51
CA PRO A 77 18.43 -17.90 -1.17
C PRO A 77 17.41 -17.26 -2.10
N ASP A 78 16.49 -18.05 -2.68
CA ASP A 78 15.46 -17.55 -3.58
C ASP A 78 14.26 -16.94 -2.85
N VAL A 79 14.18 -17.15 -1.53
CA VAL A 79 13.07 -16.66 -0.70
C VAL A 79 13.57 -15.44 0.09
N LYS A 80 13.22 -14.26 -0.39
CA LYS A 80 13.82 -13.01 0.08
C LYS A 80 13.04 -12.31 1.21
N GLY A 81 11.88 -12.82 1.58
CA GLY A 81 11.06 -12.19 2.62
C GLY A 81 10.38 -10.92 2.14
N VAL A 82 10.02 -10.85 0.86
CA VAL A 82 9.43 -9.64 0.27
C VAL A 82 8.06 -9.32 0.86
N THR A 83 7.31 -10.32 1.27
CA THR A 83 6.02 -10.08 1.95
C THR A 83 6.24 -9.44 3.32
N LEU A 84 7.27 -9.87 4.05
CA LEU A 84 7.65 -9.23 5.31
C LEU A 84 8.02 -7.76 5.09
N ASN A 85 8.71 -7.45 4.01
CA ASN A 85 9.06 -6.08 3.67
C ASN A 85 7.82 -5.21 3.45
N CYS A 86 6.80 -5.74 2.78
CA CYS A 86 5.54 -5.01 2.59
C CYS A 86 4.79 -4.83 3.92
N LEU A 87 4.83 -5.82 4.81
CA LEU A 87 4.23 -5.69 6.14
C LEU A 87 4.98 -4.67 7.00
N ARG A 88 6.31 -4.63 6.93
CA ARG A 88 7.10 -3.60 7.62
C ARG A 88 6.72 -2.20 7.13
N LEU A 89 6.57 -2.04 5.82
CA LEU A 89 6.09 -0.78 5.25
C LEU A 89 4.71 -0.42 5.81
N TYR A 90 3.78 -1.36 5.78
CA TYR A 90 2.41 -1.17 6.24
C TYR A 90 2.35 -0.71 7.71
N HIS A 91 3.23 -1.24 8.56
CA HIS A 91 3.29 -0.90 9.99
C HIS A 91 4.28 0.20 10.32
N SER A 92 4.91 0.81 9.34
CA SER A 92 5.98 1.79 9.58
C SER A 92 5.43 3.14 10.02
N ASP A 93 6.20 3.84 10.85
CA ASP A 93 5.93 5.24 11.19
C ASP A 93 6.04 6.13 9.96
N GLU A 94 6.94 5.79 9.03
CA GLU A 94 7.12 6.54 7.79
C GLU A 94 5.84 6.57 6.96
N LEU A 95 5.17 5.41 6.83
CA LEU A 95 3.89 5.36 6.11
C LEU A 95 2.82 6.15 6.86
N ASN A 96 2.74 5.99 8.19
CA ASN A 96 1.76 6.71 8.99
C ASN A 96 1.92 8.23 8.83
N LYS A 97 3.14 8.73 8.74
CA LYS A 97 3.41 10.15 8.52
C LYS A 97 3.13 10.59 7.08
N LEU A 98 3.32 9.70 6.11
CA LEU A 98 3.09 10.01 4.71
C LEU A 98 1.60 10.04 4.36
N VAL A 99 0.78 9.20 4.99
CA VAL A 99 -0.63 9.04 4.63
C VAL A 99 -1.40 10.36 4.50
N PRO A 100 -1.31 11.33 5.43
CA PRO A 100 -2.01 12.60 5.26
C PRO A 100 -1.60 13.38 4.01
N GLN A 101 -0.40 13.15 3.51
CA GLN A 101 0.07 13.78 2.28
C GLN A 101 -0.42 13.09 1.02
N LEU A 102 -0.97 11.88 1.14
CA LEU A 102 -1.53 11.10 0.02
C LEU A 102 -3.02 11.34 -0.17
N ILE A 103 -3.67 12.04 0.76
CA ILE A 103 -5.12 12.22 0.79
C ILE A 103 -5.45 13.70 0.68
N ILE A 104 -6.37 14.04 -0.22
CA ILE A 104 -6.94 15.39 -0.30
C ILE A 104 -8.02 15.49 0.78
N GLY A 105 -7.85 16.41 1.73
CA GLY A 105 -8.80 16.61 2.82
C GLY A 105 -8.44 15.82 4.07
N ASN A 106 -9.46 15.53 4.90
CA ASN A 106 -9.28 14.90 6.21
C ASN A 106 -9.14 13.39 6.08
N PRO A 107 -7.98 12.81 6.44
CA PRO A 107 -7.77 11.36 6.32
C PRO A 107 -8.61 10.51 7.27
N ASP A 108 -9.22 11.13 8.27
CA ASP A 108 -9.99 10.40 9.29
C ASP A 108 -11.50 10.36 8.96
N ARG A 109 -11.90 10.88 7.82
CA ARG A 109 -13.26 10.68 7.32
C ARG A 109 -13.36 9.38 6.53
N THR A 110 -14.61 8.97 6.26
CA THR A 110 -14.92 7.76 5.50
C THR A 110 -15.65 8.11 4.21
N TRP A 111 -15.61 7.18 3.24
CA TRP A 111 -16.35 7.36 2.00
C TRP A 111 -17.85 7.53 2.24
N ILE A 112 -18.41 6.72 3.16
CA ILE A 112 -19.85 6.80 3.49
C ILE A 112 -20.23 8.16 4.06
N GLN A 113 -19.38 8.76 4.91
CA GLN A 113 -19.64 10.09 5.43
C GLN A 113 -19.68 11.16 4.34
N ASP A 114 -18.82 11.03 3.35
CA ASP A 114 -18.71 11.99 2.26
C ASP A 114 -19.69 11.71 1.11
N ASN A 115 -20.29 10.52 1.10
CA ASN A 115 -21.25 10.09 0.08
C ASN A 115 -22.48 9.49 0.76
N PRO A 116 -23.24 10.28 1.53
CA PRO A 116 -24.41 9.79 2.23
C PRO A 116 -25.50 9.37 1.24
N GLN A 117 -26.20 8.29 1.58
CA GLN A 117 -27.29 7.76 0.76
C GLN A 117 -28.64 8.09 1.39
#